data_1d43efce28f2917efef1c58bec1ac79f
#
_entry.id   1d43efce28f2917efef1c58bec1ac79f
#
_cell.length_a   1.000
_cell.length_b   1.000
_cell.length_c   1.000
_cell.angle_alpha   90.00
_cell.angle_beta   90.00
_cell.angle_gamma   90.00
#
_symmetry.space_group_name_H-M   'P 1'
#
loop_
_entity.id
_entity.type
_entity.pdbx_description
1 polymer ?
#
loop_
_entity_poly.entity_id
_entity_poly.type
_entity_poly.pdbx_seq_one_letter_code
_entity_poly.pdbx_strand_id
1 'polypeptide(L)'
;MVARPLFVVAGVGAGHGTGAASARVFSKAGYRVALIARNADSLNEFASELNSQGGEVAAFPIKEYGYKDIHSAFEAIKKQWPDSEIRAALWNAGYGAWKPFLELTEEEVTESVKTNVTAAFSFSREVILAFKQLPLNELGKRGTLLFTGATASLRGNTTTSGFAAGKFGERALSQSLAKEFGKDNIHVAHAIIDGGILTERSRSRHGEEWESNPDVRLDPESIAKSYLYLTNQDRSAWTWELDLRPAHEKW
;
A
#
# COMPACT_ATOMS: atom_id res chain seq x y z
N MET A 1 10.04 7.00 27.55
CA MET A 1 9.59 7.58 26.28
C MET A 1 8.62 6.56 25.65
N VAL A 2 7.45 7.00 25.20
CA VAL A 2 6.53 6.12 24.48
C VAL A 2 7.21 5.73 23.16
N ALA A 3 7.30 4.42 22.87
CA ALA A 3 7.90 3.95 21.62
C ALA A 3 7.11 4.52 20.43
N ARG A 4 7.82 5.03 19.39
CA ARG A 4 7.17 5.53 18.17
C ARG A 4 6.39 4.40 17.50
N PRO A 5 5.16 4.64 17.01
CA PRO A 5 4.43 3.64 16.25
C PRO A 5 5.17 3.32 14.94
N LEU A 6 5.00 2.10 14.45
CA LEU A 6 5.62 1.63 13.22
C LEU A 6 4.60 1.53 12.09
N PHE A 7 4.96 2.08 10.93
CA PHE A 7 4.26 1.93 9.67
C PHE A 7 5.04 0.99 8.75
N VAL A 8 4.40 -0.04 8.23
CA VAL A 8 4.99 -0.99 7.27
C VAL A 8 4.37 -0.78 5.90
N VAL A 9 5.17 -0.50 4.87
CA VAL A 9 4.68 -0.33 3.51
C VAL A 9 5.37 -1.29 2.54
N ALA A 10 4.57 -2.07 1.83
CA ALA A 10 5.03 -2.93 0.74
C ALA A 10 4.68 -2.31 -0.62
N GLY A 11 5.66 -2.23 -1.53
CA GLY A 11 5.47 -1.63 -2.84
C GLY A 11 5.85 -0.15 -2.90
N VAL A 12 7.06 0.17 -2.47
CA VAL A 12 7.56 1.56 -2.44
C VAL A 12 8.06 2.04 -3.81
N GLY A 13 8.41 1.10 -4.71
CA GLY A 13 9.05 1.45 -5.98
C GLY A 13 10.46 2.00 -5.79
N ALA A 14 10.86 2.92 -6.67
CA ALA A 14 12.16 3.59 -6.63
C ALA A 14 12.08 4.98 -5.94
N GLY A 15 11.34 5.09 -4.83
CA GLY A 15 11.18 6.36 -4.13
C GLY A 15 10.11 7.29 -4.70
N HIS A 16 9.32 6.83 -5.66
CA HIS A 16 8.25 7.59 -6.31
C HIS A 16 6.90 6.87 -6.23
N GLY A 17 5.80 7.61 -6.43
CA GLY A 17 4.45 7.07 -6.41
C GLY A 17 3.87 6.92 -5.00
N THR A 18 2.72 6.27 -4.91
CA THR A 18 1.87 6.23 -3.72
C THR A 18 2.56 5.62 -2.50
N GLY A 19 3.29 4.50 -2.66
CA GLY A 19 3.98 3.86 -1.54
C GLY A 19 5.09 4.74 -0.95
N ALA A 20 5.87 5.41 -1.80
CA ALA A 20 6.93 6.33 -1.36
C ALA A 20 6.34 7.59 -0.70
N ALA A 21 5.29 8.17 -1.29
CA ALA A 21 4.58 9.31 -0.69
C ALA A 21 3.98 8.94 0.68
N SER A 22 3.42 7.72 0.81
CA SER A 22 2.93 7.21 2.10
C SER A 22 4.05 7.11 3.13
N ALA A 23 5.22 6.59 2.75
CA ALA A 23 6.38 6.54 3.62
C ALA A 23 6.79 7.94 4.12
N ARG A 24 6.83 8.95 3.24
CA ARG A 24 7.13 10.35 3.60
C ARG A 24 6.08 10.94 4.56
N VAL A 25 4.80 10.76 4.25
CA VAL A 25 3.70 11.31 5.06
C VAL A 25 3.68 10.68 6.45
N PHE A 26 3.82 9.36 6.57
CA PHE A 26 3.83 8.68 7.86
C PHE A 26 5.11 8.98 8.67
N SER A 27 6.27 9.09 8.02
CA SER A 27 7.50 9.52 8.67
C SER A 27 7.37 10.92 9.29
N LYS A 28 6.81 11.89 8.53
CA LYS A 28 6.51 13.24 9.02
C LYS A 28 5.47 13.24 10.15
N ALA A 29 4.55 12.27 10.16
CA ALA A 29 3.57 12.09 11.22
C ALA A 29 4.14 11.39 12.48
N GLY A 30 5.46 11.13 12.52
CA GLY A 30 6.15 10.60 13.70
C GLY A 30 6.23 9.06 13.76
N TYR A 31 5.86 8.36 12.70
CA TYR A 31 6.04 6.91 12.62
C TYR A 31 7.50 6.54 12.30
N ARG A 32 7.99 5.44 12.87
CA ARG A 32 9.03 4.63 12.24
C ARG A 32 8.48 4.03 10.96
N VAL A 33 9.30 3.89 9.92
CA VAL A 33 8.82 3.37 8.64
C VAL A 33 9.65 2.20 8.16
N ALA A 34 9.01 1.05 7.96
CA ALA A 34 9.60 -0.13 7.35
C ALA A 34 9.21 -0.18 5.87
N LEU A 35 10.21 -0.13 4.98
CA LEU A 35 10.04 -0.16 3.54
C LEU A 35 10.28 -1.57 3.01
N ILE A 36 9.30 -2.17 2.32
CA ILE A 36 9.43 -3.48 1.69
C ILE A 36 9.30 -3.32 0.17
N ALA A 37 10.34 -3.68 -0.59
CA ALA A 37 10.35 -3.73 -2.04
C ALA A 37 11.47 -4.63 -2.57
N ARG A 38 11.50 -4.87 -3.90
CA ARG A 38 12.44 -5.80 -4.52
C ARG A 38 13.82 -5.20 -4.85
N ASN A 39 13.89 -3.92 -5.18
CA ASN A 39 15.14 -3.27 -5.51
C ASN A 39 15.82 -2.75 -4.24
N ALA A 40 16.87 -3.45 -3.79
CA ALA A 40 17.58 -3.13 -2.56
C ALA A 40 18.27 -1.75 -2.61
N ASP A 41 18.90 -1.41 -3.73
CA ASP A 41 19.67 -0.17 -3.86
C ASP A 41 18.76 1.05 -3.76
N SER A 42 17.73 1.12 -4.61
CA SER A 42 16.73 2.21 -4.56
C SER A 42 16.01 2.30 -3.20
N LEU A 43 15.79 1.15 -2.54
CA LEU A 43 15.12 1.13 -1.24
C LEU A 43 16.03 1.71 -0.14
N ASN A 44 17.31 1.38 -0.15
CA ASN A 44 18.30 1.91 0.78
C ASN A 44 18.56 3.42 0.56
N GLU A 45 18.64 3.85 -0.70
CA GLU A 45 18.77 5.28 -1.05
C GLU A 45 17.57 6.07 -0.53
N PHE A 46 16.36 5.56 -0.75
CA PHE A 46 15.14 6.21 -0.27
C PHE A 46 15.04 6.24 1.26
N ALA A 47 15.44 5.16 1.95
CA ALA A 47 15.52 5.15 3.41
C ALA A 47 16.52 6.19 3.92
N SER A 48 17.69 6.31 3.27
CA SER A 48 18.71 7.30 3.61
C SER A 48 18.23 8.74 3.39
N GLU A 49 17.51 8.99 2.28
CA GLU A 49 16.86 10.29 2.02
C GLU A 49 15.94 10.68 3.18
N LEU A 50 15.02 9.79 3.59
CA LEU A 50 14.08 10.08 4.66
C LEU A 50 14.75 10.26 6.02
N ASN A 51 15.80 9.50 6.30
CA ASN A 51 16.58 9.64 7.53
C ASN A 51 17.33 10.98 7.58
N SER A 52 17.85 11.47 6.44
CA SER A 52 18.48 12.79 6.36
C SER A 52 17.51 13.95 6.66
N GLN A 53 16.21 13.71 6.48
CA GLN A 53 15.13 14.65 6.79
C GLN A 53 14.57 14.48 8.22
N GLY A 54 15.25 13.70 9.07
CA GLY A 54 14.86 13.47 10.46
C GLY A 54 13.89 12.32 10.69
N GLY A 55 13.66 11.47 9.70
CA GLY A 55 12.89 10.24 9.81
C GLY A 55 13.64 9.15 10.57
N GLU A 56 12.94 8.07 10.90
CA GLU A 56 13.47 6.80 11.39
C GLU A 56 12.96 5.67 10.48
N VAL A 57 13.68 5.43 9.39
CA VAL A 57 13.25 4.60 8.26
C VAL A 57 14.28 3.52 7.97
N ALA A 58 13.83 2.29 7.72
CA ALA A 58 14.71 1.19 7.32
C ALA A 58 14.16 0.41 6.12
N ALA A 59 15.10 -0.08 5.31
CA ALA A 59 14.84 -0.87 4.12
C ALA A 59 14.86 -2.38 4.44
N PHE A 60 13.86 -3.09 3.98
CA PHE A 60 13.74 -4.55 4.07
C PHE A 60 13.54 -5.13 2.67
N PRO A 61 14.63 -5.28 1.88
CA PRO A 61 14.54 -5.78 0.52
C PRO A 61 14.14 -7.24 0.50
N ILE A 62 13.27 -7.59 -0.45
CA ILE A 62 12.81 -8.96 -0.73
C ILE A 62 13.18 -9.35 -2.16
N LYS A 63 13.29 -10.65 -2.43
CA LYS A 63 13.55 -11.14 -3.80
C LYS A 63 12.28 -11.11 -4.63
N GLU A 64 11.18 -11.57 -4.04
CA GLU A 64 9.87 -11.63 -4.67
C GLU A 64 8.74 -11.40 -3.65
N TYR A 65 7.57 -11.01 -4.15
CA TYR A 65 6.38 -10.94 -3.32
C TYR A 65 5.81 -12.35 -3.13
N GLY A 66 6.33 -13.06 -2.14
CA GLY A 66 5.90 -14.40 -1.73
C GLY A 66 5.91 -14.54 -0.22
N TYR A 67 5.21 -15.56 0.31
CA TYR A 67 5.05 -15.75 1.76
C TYR A 67 6.40 -15.78 2.49
N LYS A 68 7.36 -16.57 2.00
CA LYS A 68 8.65 -16.74 2.67
C LYS A 68 9.43 -15.43 2.82
N ASP A 69 9.50 -14.64 1.75
CA ASP A 69 10.23 -13.37 1.75
C ASP A 69 9.53 -12.31 2.59
N ILE A 70 8.18 -12.24 2.49
CA ILE A 70 7.37 -11.35 3.31
C ILE A 70 7.53 -11.69 4.79
N HIS A 71 7.40 -12.96 5.17
CA HIS A 71 7.60 -13.42 6.55
C HIS A 71 9.00 -13.05 7.07
N SER A 72 10.04 -13.32 6.29
CA SER A 72 11.41 -12.97 6.64
C SER A 72 11.60 -11.46 6.83
N ALA A 73 10.93 -10.63 6.02
CA ALA A 73 10.96 -9.17 6.19
C ALA A 73 10.31 -8.75 7.52
N PHE A 74 9.17 -9.34 7.92
CA PHE A 74 8.53 -9.03 9.20
C PHE A 74 9.39 -9.46 10.40
N GLU A 75 10.07 -10.60 10.33
CA GLU A 75 11.03 -11.02 11.36
C GLU A 75 12.21 -10.03 11.47
N ALA A 76 12.73 -9.56 10.32
CA ALA A 76 13.79 -8.54 10.29
C ALA A 76 13.31 -7.19 10.86
N ILE A 77 12.09 -6.76 10.55
CA ILE A 77 11.45 -5.55 11.10
C ILE A 77 11.37 -5.64 12.62
N LYS A 78 10.89 -6.76 13.13
CA LYS A 78 10.79 -7.01 14.58
C LYS A 78 12.15 -7.00 15.26
N LYS A 79 13.17 -7.56 14.61
CA LYS A 79 14.55 -7.54 15.11
C LYS A 79 15.15 -6.13 15.12
N GLN A 80 14.84 -5.32 14.09
CA GLN A 80 15.31 -3.93 13.97
C GLN A 80 14.72 -3.03 15.05
N TRP A 81 13.43 -3.21 15.36
CA TRP A 81 12.70 -2.39 16.32
C TRP A 81 11.87 -3.25 17.29
N PRO A 82 12.53 -3.98 18.23
CA PRO A 82 11.85 -4.95 19.10
C PRO A 82 10.78 -4.31 20.01
N ASP A 83 10.93 -3.02 20.33
CA ASP A 83 10.02 -2.28 21.20
C ASP A 83 8.97 -1.45 20.44
N SER A 84 8.94 -1.56 19.10
CA SER A 84 7.99 -0.81 18.29
C SER A 84 6.77 -1.64 17.96
N GLU A 85 5.64 -0.99 18.05
CA GLU A 85 4.35 -1.57 17.70
C GLU A 85 3.98 -1.23 16.25
N ILE A 86 3.74 -2.22 15.41
CA ILE A 86 3.15 -2.00 14.09
C ILE A 86 1.73 -1.49 14.30
N ARG A 87 1.47 -0.21 14.00
CA ARG A 87 0.15 0.42 14.18
C ARG A 87 -0.54 0.75 12.87
N ALA A 88 0.21 0.77 11.77
CA ALA A 88 -0.31 0.94 10.43
C ALA A 88 0.47 0.09 9.42
N ALA A 89 -0.21 -0.42 8.41
CA ALA A 89 0.41 -1.18 7.33
C ALA A 89 -0.30 -0.89 6.01
N LEU A 90 0.46 -0.82 4.91
CA LEU A 90 -0.05 -0.55 3.57
C LEU A 90 0.44 -1.61 2.60
N TRP A 91 -0.49 -2.32 1.97
CA TRP A 91 -0.25 -3.10 0.77
C TRP A 91 -0.45 -2.21 -0.45
N ASN A 92 0.66 -1.80 -1.08
CA ASN A 92 0.68 -0.97 -2.29
C ASN A 92 1.41 -1.66 -3.45
N ALA A 93 1.96 -2.86 -3.22
CA ALA A 93 2.56 -3.63 -4.28
C ALA A 93 1.48 -4.10 -5.27
N GLY A 94 1.78 -3.98 -6.54
CA GLY A 94 0.87 -4.39 -7.60
C GLY A 94 1.62 -4.77 -8.86
N TYR A 95 1.00 -5.63 -9.65
CA TYR A 95 1.43 -5.97 -10.99
C TYR A 95 0.26 -5.83 -11.95
N GLY A 96 0.50 -5.25 -13.12
CA GLY A 96 -0.49 -5.13 -14.18
C GLY A 96 0.14 -5.19 -15.55
N ALA A 97 -0.46 -6.01 -16.42
CA ALA A 97 -0.23 -6.03 -17.85
C ALA A 97 -1.45 -5.46 -18.55
N TRP A 98 -1.24 -4.46 -19.39
CA TRP A 98 -2.30 -3.81 -20.19
C TRP A 98 -2.11 -4.19 -21.63
N LYS A 99 -2.80 -5.28 -22.04
CA LYS A 99 -2.71 -5.88 -23.38
C LYS A 99 -4.07 -6.43 -23.80
N PRO A 100 -4.32 -6.58 -25.13
CA PRO A 100 -5.42 -7.39 -25.63
C PRO A 100 -5.40 -8.78 -24.99
N PHE A 101 -6.58 -9.34 -24.72
CA PHE A 101 -6.70 -10.61 -23.99
C PHE A 101 -5.89 -11.76 -24.61
N LEU A 102 -5.89 -11.87 -25.94
CA LEU A 102 -5.16 -12.95 -26.64
C LEU A 102 -3.63 -12.77 -26.66
N GLU A 103 -3.14 -11.60 -26.24
CA GLU A 103 -1.69 -11.31 -26.15
C GLU A 103 -1.15 -11.48 -24.72
N LEU A 104 -2.02 -11.68 -23.72
CA LEU A 104 -1.59 -11.97 -22.35
C LEU A 104 -0.97 -13.37 -22.29
N THR A 105 0.20 -13.45 -21.65
CA THR A 105 0.83 -14.74 -21.38
C THR A 105 0.38 -15.32 -20.04
N GLU A 106 0.55 -16.63 -19.88
CA GLU A 106 0.24 -17.31 -18.61
C GLU A 106 1.09 -16.74 -17.47
N GLU A 107 2.36 -16.39 -17.73
CA GLU A 107 3.28 -15.80 -16.77
C GLU A 107 2.78 -14.44 -16.28
N GLU A 108 2.27 -13.60 -17.19
CA GLU A 108 1.73 -12.28 -16.82
C GLU A 108 0.47 -12.40 -15.98
N VAL A 109 -0.42 -13.34 -16.29
CA VAL A 109 -1.63 -13.61 -15.50
C VAL A 109 -1.23 -14.17 -14.13
N THR A 110 -0.30 -15.12 -14.09
CA THR A 110 0.21 -15.73 -12.85
C THR A 110 0.86 -14.68 -11.96
N GLU A 111 1.71 -13.80 -12.50
CA GLU A 111 2.35 -12.73 -11.74
C GLU A 111 1.32 -11.71 -11.22
N SER A 112 0.25 -11.43 -12.00
CA SER A 112 -0.84 -10.57 -11.54
C SER A 112 -1.55 -11.16 -10.33
N VAL A 113 -1.94 -12.42 -10.38
CA VAL A 113 -2.59 -13.11 -9.26
C VAL A 113 -1.64 -13.26 -8.08
N LYS A 114 -0.38 -13.64 -8.33
CA LYS A 114 0.65 -13.78 -7.31
C LYS A 114 0.85 -12.47 -6.55
N THR A 115 1.08 -11.37 -7.24
CA THR A 115 1.38 -10.08 -6.59
C THR A 115 0.12 -9.46 -5.98
N ASN A 116 -0.97 -9.33 -6.75
CA ASN A 116 -2.15 -8.59 -6.26
C ASN A 116 -2.98 -9.39 -5.24
N VAL A 117 -2.94 -10.73 -5.28
CA VAL A 117 -3.79 -11.56 -4.40
C VAL A 117 -2.96 -12.35 -3.39
N THR A 118 -2.15 -13.32 -3.85
CA THR A 118 -1.47 -14.26 -2.95
C THR A 118 -0.50 -13.56 -2.00
N ALA A 119 0.28 -12.62 -2.51
CA ALA A 119 1.21 -11.85 -1.69
C ALA A 119 0.50 -10.88 -0.74
N ALA A 120 -0.64 -10.29 -1.18
CA ALA A 120 -1.49 -9.49 -0.30
C ALA A 120 -2.02 -10.31 0.88
N PHE A 121 -2.41 -11.59 0.66
CA PHE A 121 -2.75 -12.52 1.75
C PHE A 121 -1.59 -12.72 2.70
N SER A 122 -0.40 -12.98 2.18
CA SER A 122 0.80 -13.22 3.00
C SER A 122 1.14 -12.01 3.88
N PHE A 123 1.12 -10.81 3.28
CA PHE A 123 1.35 -9.56 4.00
C PHE A 123 0.29 -9.30 5.06
N SER A 124 -0.97 -9.45 4.70
CA SER A 124 -2.10 -9.24 5.61
C SER A 124 -2.05 -10.18 6.82
N ARG A 125 -1.65 -11.43 6.60
CA ARG A 125 -1.49 -12.42 7.67
C ARG A 125 -0.45 -11.97 8.70
N GLU A 126 0.74 -11.55 8.27
CA GLU A 126 1.78 -11.05 9.17
C GLU A 126 1.31 -9.81 9.94
N VAL A 127 0.68 -8.86 9.24
CA VAL A 127 0.15 -7.63 9.85
C VAL A 127 -0.92 -7.94 10.90
N ILE A 128 -1.89 -8.79 10.59
CA ILE A 128 -2.98 -9.14 11.52
C ILE A 128 -2.44 -9.91 12.74
N LEU A 129 -1.49 -10.81 12.54
CA LEU A 129 -0.82 -11.50 13.66
C LEU A 129 -0.14 -10.50 14.59
N ALA A 130 0.57 -9.50 14.03
CA ALA A 130 1.19 -8.45 14.82
C ALA A 130 0.13 -7.61 15.56
N PHE A 131 -0.93 -7.15 14.88
CA PHE A 131 -1.98 -6.35 15.51
C PHE A 131 -2.69 -7.07 16.64
N LYS A 132 -2.92 -8.39 16.53
CA LYS A 132 -3.60 -9.18 17.57
C LYS A 132 -2.83 -9.24 18.90
N GLN A 133 -1.54 -8.98 18.88
CA GLN A 133 -0.70 -8.94 20.09
C GLN A 133 -0.75 -7.57 20.79
N LEU A 134 -1.29 -6.54 20.14
CA LEU A 134 -1.24 -5.17 20.66
C LEU A 134 -2.46 -4.85 21.55
N PRO A 135 -2.29 -3.99 22.57
CA PRO A 135 -3.41 -3.36 23.26
C PRO A 135 -4.13 -2.38 22.33
N LEU A 136 -5.34 -1.97 22.71
CA LEU A 136 -6.02 -0.86 22.03
C LEU A 136 -5.24 0.44 22.25
N ASN A 137 -5.12 1.23 21.20
CA ASN A 137 -4.60 2.60 21.29
C ASN A 137 -5.69 3.59 21.72
N GLU A 138 -5.36 4.88 21.78
CA GLU A 138 -6.28 5.97 22.15
C GLU A 138 -7.49 6.08 21.21
N LEU A 139 -7.35 5.65 19.95
CA LEU A 139 -8.44 5.60 18.96
C LEU A 139 -9.31 4.35 19.09
N GLY A 140 -9.05 3.50 20.10
CA GLY A 140 -9.80 2.27 20.38
C GLY A 140 -9.55 1.15 19.38
N LYS A 141 -8.37 1.11 18.73
CA LYS A 141 -8.00 0.06 17.78
C LYS A 141 -6.59 -0.49 18.01
N ARG A 142 -6.33 -1.68 17.46
CA ARG A 142 -5.02 -2.34 17.52
C ARG A 142 -4.11 -1.86 16.40
N GLY A 143 -4.67 -1.60 15.21
CA GLY A 143 -3.94 -1.11 14.04
C GLY A 143 -4.85 -0.89 12.85
N THR A 144 -4.26 -0.35 11.77
CA THR A 144 -4.94 -0.12 10.49
C THR A 144 -4.18 -0.78 9.34
N LEU A 145 -4.85 -1.64 8.59
CA LEU A 145 -4.36 -2.27 7.37
C LEU A 145 -5.03 -1.63 6.15
N LEU A 146 -4.21 -1.08 5.26
CA LEU A 146 -4.63 -0.36 4.06
C LEU A 146 -4.27 -1.13 2.80
N PHE A 147 -5.14 -1.05 1.78
CA PHE A 147 -4.91 -1.61 0.46
C PHE A 147 -5.04 -0.52 -0.60
N THR A 148 -4.07 -0.47 -1.52
CA THR A 148 -4.15 0.38 -2.71
C THR A 148 -4.88 -0.35 -3.82
N GLY A 149 -6.16 -0.08 -3.96
CA GLY A 149 -6.97 -0.53 -5.08
C GLY A 149 -6.80 0.32 -6.33
N ALA A 150 -7.68 0.13 -7.28
CA ALA A 150 -7.71 0.82 -8.55
C ALA A 150 -9.13 0.85 -9.12
N THR A 151 -9.40 1.62 -10.18
CA THR A 151 -10.58 1.48 -11.05
C THR A 151 -10.86 0.01 -11.38
N ALA A 152 -9.79 -0.74 -11.68
CA ALA A 152 -9.82 -2.16 -11.98
C ALA A 152 -10.25 -3.05 -10.82
N SER A 153 -10.43 -2.53 -9.60
CA SER A 153 -11.05 -3.24 -8.48
C SER A 153 -12.58 -3.26 -8.54
N LEU A 154 -13.18 -2.40 -9.40
CA LEU A 154 -14.63 -2.23 -9.52
C LEU A 154 -15.17 -2.67 -10.88
N ARG A 155 -14.38 -2.48 -11.95
CA ARG A 155 -14.77 -2.78 -13.33
C ARG A 155 -13.58 -3.22 -14.16
N GLY A 156 -13.79 -4.24 -14.98
CA GLY A 156 -12.86 -4.60 -16.06
C GLY A 156 -13.08 -3.67 -17.27
N ASN A 157 -12.01 -3.39 -17.99
CA ASN A 157 -12.02 -2.64 -19.25
C ASN A 157 -11.27 -3.42 -20.33
N THR A 158 -11.37 -2.96 -21.58
CA THR A 158 -10.52 -3.45 -22.67
C THR A 158 -9.05 -3.42 -22.23
N THR A 159 -8.32 -4.46 -22.52
CA THR A 159 -6.88 -4.63 -22.21
C THR A 159 -6.50 -4.73 -20.72
N THR A 160 -7.48 -4.79 -19.80
CA THR A 160 -7.20 -4.85 -18.35
C THR A 160 -7.50 -6.19 -17.69
N SER A 161 -7.86 -7.24 -18.45
CA SER A 161 -8.40 -8.49 -17.91
C SER A 161 -7.52 -9.13 -16.83
N GLY A 162 -6.20 -9.25 -17.04
CA GLY A 162 -5.28 -9.79 -16.04
C GLY A 162 -5.12 -8.89 -14.80
N PHE A 163 -5.04 -7.58 -15.00
CA PHE A 163 -4.94 -6.61 -13.90
C PHE A 163 -6.23 -6.53 -13.08
N ALA A 164 -7.39 -6.47 -13.77
CA ALA A 164 -8.68 -6.41 -13.10
C ALA A 164 -8.96 -7.67 -12.28
N ALA A 165 -8.65 -8.87 -12.79
CA ALA A 165 -8.78 -10.11 -12.04
C ALA A 165 -8.00 -10.06 -10.71
N GLY A 166 -6.76 -9.55 -10.73
CA GLY A 166 -5.95 -9.36 -9.53
C GLY A 166 -6.53 -8.33 -8.57
N LYS A 167 -6.96 -7.16 -9.07
CA LYS A 167 -7.49 -6.07 -8.24
C LYS A 167 -8.88 -6.35 -7.65
N PHE A 168 -9.74 -7.08 -8.35
CA PHE A 168 -10.98 -7.61 -7.77
C PHE A 168 -10.68 -8.59 -6.62
N GLY A 169 -9.68 -9.48 -6.80
CA GLY A 169 -9.24 -10.41 -5.76
C GLY A 169 -8.70 -9.68 -4.51
N GLU A 170 -7.88 -8.66 -4.70
CA GLU A 170 -7.37 -7.81 -3.60
C GLU A 170 -8.51 -7.10 -2.85
N ARG A 171 -9.49 -6.55 -3.59
CA ARG A 171 -10.67 -5.91 -2.99
C ARG A 171 -11.51 -6.91 -2.20
N ALA A 172 -11.76 -8.11 -2.73
CA ALA A 172 -12.49 -9.16 -2.04
C ALA A 172 -11.78 -9.59 -0.75
N LEU A 173 -10.44 -9.71 -0.78
CA LEU A 173 -9.63 -9.98 0.41
C LEU A 173 -9.82 -8.89 1.46
N SER A 174 -9.65 -7.62 1.08
CA SER A 174 -9.76 -6.48 2.02
C SER A 174 -11.13 -6.43 2.69
N GLN A 175 -12.21 -6.70 1.93
CA GLN A 175 -13.58 -6.74 2.45
C GLN A 175 -13.79 -7.88 3.45
N SER A 176 -13.27 -9.06 3.15
CA SER A 176 -13.38 -10.22 4.06
C SER A 176 -12.63 -9.95 5.36
N LEU A 177 -11.41 -9.41 5.28
CA LEU A 177 -10.62 -9.07 6.46
C LEU A 177 -11.28 -7.97 7.32
N ALA A 178 -11.88 -6.94 6.68
CA ALA A 178 -12.60 -5.89 7.39
C ALA A 178 -13.76 -6.46 8.21
N LYS A 179 -14.54 -7.40 7.63
CA LYS A 179 -15.66 -8.06 8.31
C LYS A 179 -15.20 -9.01 9.40
N GLU A 180 -14.16 -9.78 9.17
CA GLU A 180 -13.67 -10.79 10.10
C GLU A 180 -13.02 -10.18 11.35
N PHE A 181 -12.16 -9.17 11.15
CA PHE A 181 -11.31 -8.60 12.20
C PHE A 181 -11.81 -7.27 12.79
N GLY A 182 -12.91 -6.73 12.28
CA GLY A 182 -13.54 -5.52 12.86
C GLY A 182 -13.91 -5.70 14.33
N LYS A 183 -14.44 -6.85 14.73
CA LYS A 183 -14.74 -7.22 16.12
C LYS A 183 -13.49 -7.32 17.01
N ASP A 184 -12.32 -7.54 16.42
CA ASP A 184 -11.03 -7.56 17.12
C ASP A 184 -10.40 -6.16 17.20
N ASN A 185 -11.13 -5.11 16.81
CA ASN A 185 -10.69 -3.72 16.75
C ASN A 185 -9.47 -3.51 15.81
N ILE A 186 -9.45 -4.23 14.70
CA ILE A 186 -8.51 -4.04 13.60
C ILE A 186 -9.25 -3.35 12.46
N HIS A 187 -8.78 -2.15 12.09
CA HIS A 187 -9.33 -1.39 10.97
C HIS A 187 -8.70 -1.86 9.68
N VAL A 188 -9.51 -2.30 8.72
CA VAL A 188 -9.06 -2.66 7.37
C VAL A 188 -9.79 -1.76 6.37
N ALA A 189 -9.03 -1.07 5.51
CA ALA A 189 -9.59 -0.16 4.52
C ALA A 189 -8.97 -0.36 3.14
N HIS A 190 -9.78 -0.19 2.12
CA HIS A 190 -9.44 -0.28 0.71
C HIS A 190 -9.63 1.08 0.05
N ALA A 191 -8.59 1.61 -0.63
CA ALA A 191 -8.68 2.86 -1.36
C ALA A 191 -8.71 2.58 -2.87
N ILE A 192 -9.81 2.95 -3.51
CA ILE A 192 -9.94 2.91 -4.97
C ILE A 192 -9.22 4.13 -5.53
N ILE A 193 -8.15 3.89 -6.27
CA ILE A 193 -7.43 4.95 -6.99
C ILE A 193 -7.97 4.98 -8.41
N ASP A 194 -8.96 5.85 -8.63
CA ASP A 194 -9.67 5.96 -9.89
C ASP A 194 -9.10 7.12 -10.73
N GLY A 195 -8.03 6.83 -11.44
CA GLY A 195 -7.33 7.76 -12.33
C GLY A 195 -5.83 7.51 -12.41
N GLY A 196 -5.16 8.26 -13.28
CA GLY A 196 -3.71 8.21 -13.46
C GLY A 196 -2.98 8.84 -12.28
N ILE A 197 -2.05 8.11 -11.67
CA ILE A 197 -1.19 8.63 -10.59
C ILE A 197 0.04 9.27 -11.21
N LEU A 198 0.44 10.45 -10.73
CA LEU A 198 1.67 11.12 -11.14
C LEU A 198 2.90 10.32 -10.68
N THR A 199 3.54 9.64 -11.64
CA THR A 199 4.76 8.86 -11.47
C THR A 199 5.66 9.09 -12.68
N GLU A 200 6.94 8.75 -12.63
CA GLU A 200 7.83 8.81 -13.81
C GLU A 200 7.28 8.01 -14.99
N ARG A 201 6.73 6.83 -14.72
CA ARG A 201 6.11 5.98 -15.74
C ARG A 201 4.89 6.63 -16.39
N SER A 202 4.07 7.36 -15.65
CA SER A 202 2.90 8.06 -16.20
C SER A 202 3.29 9.33 -16.94
N ARG A 203 4.29 10.08 -16.47
CA ARG A 203 4.88 11.23 -17.17
C ARG A 203 5.32 10.86 -18.59
N SER A 204 6.09 9.77 -18.72
CA SER A 204 6.56 9.31 -20.03
C SER A 204 5.46 8.87 -20.99
N ARG A 205 4.27 8.57 -20.49
CA ARG A 205 3.10 8.12 -21.30
C ARG A 205 2.19 9.26 -21.72
N HIS A 206 2.01 10.26 -20.87
CA HIS A 206 0.97 11.29 -21.03
C HIS A 206 1.53 12.67 -21.41
N GLY A 207 2.82 12.95 -21.19
CA GLY A 207 3.47 14.20 -21.51
C GLY A 207 3.23 15.33 -20.49
N GLU A 208 3.85 16.50 -20.77
CA GLU A 208 3.94 17.63 -19.85
C GLU A 208 2.59 18.29 -19.52
N GLU A 209 1.67 18.37 -20.49
CA GLU A 209 0.34 18.97 -20.28
C GLU A 209 -0.44 18.20 -19.22
N TRP A 210 -0.45 16.87 -19.30
CA TRP A 210 -1.09 16.03 -18.30
C TRP A 210 -0.36 16.11 -16.94
N GLU A 211 0.97 16.16 -16.94
CA GLU A 211 1.77 16.27 -15.73
C GLU A 211 1.48 17.57 -14.98
N SER A 212 1.36 18.68 -15.69
CA SER A 212 1.15 20.00 -15.11
C SER A 212 -0.31 20.26 -14.68
N ASN A 213 -1.27 19.45 -15.14
CA ASN A 213 -2.69 19.62 -14.86
C ASN A 213 -3.16 18.76 -13.68
N PRO A 214 -3.38 19.34 -12.47
CA PRO A 214 -3.81 18.57 -11.31
C PRO A 214 -5.26 18.05 -11.42
N ASP A 215 -6.06 18.57 -12.35
CA ASP A 215 -7.48 18.21 -12.48
C ASP A 215 -7.69 16.86 -13.16
N VAL A 216 -6.69 16.35 -13.85
CA VAL A 216 -6.77 15.09 -14.64
C VAL A 216 -5.88 13.98 -14.12
N ARG A 217 -5.18 14.20 -13.02
CA ARG A 217 -4.27 13.23 -12.41
C ARG A 217 -4.28 13.26 -10.90
N LEU A 218 -3.97 12.11 -10.30
CA LEU A 218 -3.81 12.00 -8.85
C LEU A 218 -2.38 12.35 -8.42
N ASP A 219 -2.27 13.15 -7.38
CA ASP A 219 -1.01 13.39 -6.69
C ASP A 219 -0.76 12.29 -5.64
N PRO A 220 0.40 11.62 -5.65
CA PRO A 220 0.72 10.57 -4.70
C PRO A 220 0.67 11.02 -3.23
N GLU A 221 1.03 12.27 -2.94
CA GLU A 221 0.99 12.81 -1.58
C GLU A 221 -0.44 13.03 -1.10
N SER A 222 -1.34 13.44 -1.99
CA SER A 222 -2.77 13.57 -1.66
C SER A 222 -3.41 12.22 -1.34
N ILE A 223 -3.03 11.15 -2.08
CA ILE A 223 -3.42 9.78 -1.75
C ILE A 223 -2.87 9.38 -0.37
N ALA A 224 -1.59 9.64 -0.11
CA ALA A 224 -0.95 9.30 1.15
C ALA A 224 -1.56 10.04 2.36
N LYS A 225 -1.97 11.30 2.20
CA LYS A 225 -2.73 12.05 3.23
C LYS A 225 -4.07 11.39 3.54
N SER A 226 -4.74 10.85 2.52
CA SER A 226 -5.98 10.07 2.72
C SER A 226 -5.72 8.77 3.49
N TYR A 227 -4.60 8.10 3.27
CA TYR A 227 -4.21 6.92 4.05
C TYR A 227 -3.92 7.26 5.52
N LEU A 228 -3.25 8.39 5.77
CA LEU A 228 -3.05 8.86 7.14
C LEU A 228 -4.38 9.24 7.80
N TYR A 229 -5.31 9.87 7.08
CA TYR A 229 -6.67 10.13 7.56
C TYR A 229 -7.39 8.84 7.98
N LEU A 230 -7.41 7.81 7.13
CA LEU A 230 -7.98 6.50 7.46
C LEU A 230 -7.33 5.89 8.70
N THR A 231 -6.00 6.03 8.81
CA THR A 231 -5.25 5.53 9.97
C THR A 231 -5.61 6.26 11.26
N ASN A 232 -6.05 7.51 11.19
CA ASN A 232 -6.41 8.32 12.35
C ASN A 232 -7.90 8.28 12.73
N GLN A 233 -8.74 7.53 12.02
CA GLN A 233 -10.14 7.35 12.38
C GLN A 233 -10.27 6.55 13.69
N ASP A 234 -11.15 7.01 14.59
CA ASP A 234 -11.55 6.25 15.76
C ASP A 234 -12.54 5.13 15.40
N ARG A 235 -12.74 4.19 16.32
CA ARG A 235 -13.54 2.99 16.08
C ARG A 235 -15.05 3.22 15.91
N SER A 236 -15.56 4.42 16.15
CA SER A 236 -16.99 4.71 16.03
C SER A 236 -17.46 4.95 14.59
N ALA A 237 -16.48 5.30 13.69
CA ALA A 237 -16.78 5.64 12.30
C ALA A 237 -15.63 5.27 11.36
N TRP A 238 -15.43 3.98 11.10
CA TRP A 238 -14.41 3.51 10.16
C TRP A 238 -14.91 3.51 8.72
N THR A 239 -14.09 4.04 7.84
CA THR A 239 -14.24 3.88 6.40
C THR A 239 -13.69 2.52 6.00
N TRP A 240 -14.52 1.66 5.40
CA TRP A 240 -14.02 0.44 4.78
C TRP A 240 -13.47 0.70 3.36
N GLU A 241 -14.19 1.49 2.56
CA GLU A 241 -13.77 1.77 1.17
C GLU A 241 -13.82 3.26 0.90
N LEU A 242 -12.75 3.79 0.33
CA LEU A 242 -12.58 5.20 -0.03
C LEU A 242 -12.26 5.28 -1.52
N ASP A 243 -12.95 6.16 -2.22
CA ASP A 243 -12.78 6.42 -3.65
C ASP A 243 -12.05 7.76 -3.84
N LEU A 244 -10.89 7.72 -4.51
CA LEU A 244 -10.05 8.88 -4.81
C LEU A 244 -9.87 9.02 -6.31
N ARG A 245 -10.19 10.21 -6.84
CA ARG A 245 -10.07 10.53 -8.27
C ARG A 245 -9.69 11.98 -8.50
N PRO A 246 -9.11 12.33 -9.65
CA PRO A 246 -8.93 13.72 -10.06
C PRO A 246 -10.31 14.40 -10.26
N ALA A 247 -10.34 15.72 -10.12
CA ALA A 247 -11.60 16.48 -10.25
C ALA A 247 -12.30 16.30 -11.60
N HIS A 248 -11.53 16.12 -12.68
CA HIS A 248 -12.06 15.95 -14.03
C HIS A 248 -11.99 14.49 -14.54
N GLU A 249 -11.90 13.49 -13.64
CA GLU A 249 -11.98 12.08 -14.06
C GLU A 249 -13.31 11.77 -14.71
N LYS A 250 -13.25 11.06 -15.86
CA LYS A 250 -14.44 10.61 -16.58
C LYS A 250 -14.76 9.16 -16.19
N TRP A 251 -15.90 8.95 -15.60
CA TRP A 251 -16.33 7.66 -15.02
C TRP A 251 -17.82 7.36 -15.18
#